data_44da7b37e8ad7e44799c97c7bd95a2e5
#
_entry.id   44da7b37e8ad7e44799c97c7bd95a2e5
#
_cell.length_a   1.000
_cell.length_b   1.000
_cell.length_c   1.000
_cell.angle_alpha   90.00
_cell.angle_beta   90.00
_cell.angle_gamma   90.00
#
_symmetry.space_group_name_H-M   'P 1'
#
loop_
_entity.id
_entity.type
_entity.pdbx_description
1 polymer ?
#
loop_
_entity_poly.entity_id
_entity_poly.type
_entity_poly.pdbx_seq_one_letter_code
_entity_poly.pdbx_strand_id
1 'polypeptide(L)'
;MWREEVLQAIAAHSAPGARLATFTVAGSVRRGLHAAGFTAEKRPGHGAKRERLEATLPGVTPTRPEPPTVAVIGAGIAGAALARALKAHGVKPLVVDAGDGSAASGNPAALVTPALDAGGGPRAQFYAQAFARAVDLYRALGDKAVISRGVEQLARAERDTARFKAVLDGGVFADGALTPTAGGLLFEEGLAVRPRAILEAWLEGCDRIEARVQRLERVGGFWRLHGEGGVIAEADVVMIAAGMGSGALMGKPGAFTPVRGQASWALGLDLDHAVAWGGYACPMDGGVLFGATHDRGRADLELSAADHGRNIETLAEGLPQLAADARLRPLSGRASVRATTFDRMPAAGALQAPGLHLLSGLGSRGFCTAPLLAEHLAAEALGAPSPLPNSLKHLILTLRLEKI
;
A
#
# COMPACT_ATOMS: atom_id res chain seq x y z
N MET A 1 -10.52 9.00 -32.37
CA MET A 1 -9.42 8.74 -31.43
C MET A 1 -8.07 8.83 -32.13
N TRP A 2 -7.82 8.12 -33.23
CA TRP A 2 -6.53 8.12 -33.95
C TRP A 2 -6.50 9.18 -35.06
N ARG A 3 -6.52 10.48 -34.67
CA ARG A 3 -6.37 11.60 -35.59
C ARG A 3 -4.89 11.89 -35.83
N GLU A 4 -4.56 12.56 -36.90
CA GLU A 4 -3.18 12.86 -37.29
C GLU A 4 -2.44 13.68 -36.24
N GLU A 5 -3.09 14.69 -35.66
CA GLU A 5 -2.51 15.53 -34.59
C GLU A 5 -2.15 14.70 -33.34
N VAL A 6 -2.97 13.69 -33.05
CA VAL A 6 -2.69 12.77 -31.90
C VAL A 6 -1.47 11.92 -32.18
N LEU A 7 -1.33 11.39 -33.40
CA LEU A 7 -0.19 10.56 -33.78
C LEU A 7 1.11 11.38 -33.83
N GLN A 8 1.04 12.62 -34.34
CA GLN A 8 2.16 13.56 -34.31
C GLN A 8 2.55 13.93 -32.86
N ALA A 9 1.58 14.21 -32.00
CA ALA A 9 1.85 14.48 -30.58
C ALA A 9 2.50 13.28 -29.88
N ILE A 10 2.05 12.05 -30.19
CA ILE A 10 2.71 10.84 -29.69
C ILE A 10 4.16 10.80 -30.14
N ALA A 11 4.45 11.03 -31.42
CA ALA A 11 5.81 11.05 -31.95
C ALA A 11 6.68 12.11 -31.25
N ALA A 12 6.15 13.34 -31.14
CA ALA A 12 6.86 14.46 -30.52
C ALA A 12 7.22 14.23 -29.04
N HIS A 13 6.43 13.43 -28.35
CA HIS A 13 6.66 13.07 -26.94
C HIS A 13 7.29 11.68 -26.74
N SER A 14 7.75 11.05 -27.82
CA SER A 14 8.40 9.73 -27.79
C SER A 14 9.91 9.87 -28.00
N ALA A 15 10.68 9.16 -27.20
CA ALA A 15 12.12 9.05 -27.44
C ALA A 15 12.40 8.20 -28.69
N PRO A 16 13.55 8.40 -29.37
CA PRO A 16 14.01 7.47 -30.40
C PRO A 16 14.02 6.03 -29.90
N GLY A 17 13.58 5.09 -30.72
CA GLY A 17 13.40 3.69 -30.33
C GLY A 17 12.11 3.38 -29.58
N ALA A 18 11.26 4.36 -29.28
CA ALA A 18 9.98 4.13 -28.62
C ALA A 18 9.09 3.19 -29.41
N ARG A 19 8.38 2.30 -28.71
CA ARG A 19 7.46 1.32 -29.29
C ARG A 19 6.02 1.69 -28.97
N LEU A 20 5.15 1.55 -29.95
CA LEU A 20 3.71 1.74 -29.85
C LEU A 20 3.01 0.46 -30.32
N ALA A 21 1.95 0.07 -29.63
CA ALA A 21 1.08 -1.01 -30.06
C ALA A 21 -0.39 -0.58 -29.99
N THR A 22 -1.19 -1.04 -30.94
CA THR A 22 -2.63 -0.84 -30.94
C THR A 22 -3.35 -2.04 -31.56
N PHE A 23 -4.51 -2.37 -31.02
CA PHE A 23 -5.35 -3.44 -31.54
C PHE A 23 -6.05 -3.10 -32.88
N THR A 24 -6.08 -1.83 -33.27
CA THR A 24 -6.63 -1.43 -34.58
C THR A 24 -5.59 -1.62 -35.67
N VAL A 25 -6.00 -2.22 -36.78
CA VAL A 25 -5.16 -2.41 -37.97
C VAL A 25 -5.62 -1.54 -39.15
N ALA A 26 -6.44 -0.51 -38.85
CA ALA A 26 -6.99 0.39 -39.86
C ALA A 26 -5.88 1.05 -40.69
N GLY A 27 -6.04 1.06 -42.02
CA GLY A 27 -5.04 1.62 -42.92
C GLY A 27 -4.78 3.12 -42.69
N SER A 28 -5.76 3.88 -42.26
CA SER A 28 -5.60 5.29 -41.88
C SER A 28 -4.65 5.44 -40.66
N VAL A 29 -4.78 4.60 -39.65
CA VAL A 29 -3.89 4.64 -38.48
C VAL A 29 -2.46 4.24 -38.82
N ARG A 30 -2.29 3.22 -39.67
CA ARG A 30 -0.96 2.83 -40.14
C ARG A 30 -0.29 3.93 -40.94
N ARG A 31 -1.02 4.57 -41.90
CA ARG A 31 -0.49 5.70 -42.66
C ARG A 31 -0.17 6.91 -41.79
N GLY A 32 -1.03 7.22 -40.82
CA GLY A 32 -0.79 8.30 -39.86
C GLY A 32 0.44 8.06 -38.98
N LEU A 33 0.69 6.82 -38.55
CA LEU A 33 1.91 6.44 -37.83
C LEU A 33 3.16 6.65 -38.71
N HIS A 34 3.10 6.23 -40.01
CA HIS A 34 4.21 6.46 -40.91
C HIS A 34 4.44 7.97 -41.16
N ALA A 35 3.38 8.75 -41.32
CA ALA A 35 3.48 10.21 -41.47
C ALA A 35 4.05 10.89 -40.21
N ALA A 36 3.82 10.33 -39.03
CA ALA A 36 4.39 10.78 -37.77
C ALA A 36 5.82 10.26 -37.53
N GLY A 37 6.42 9.53 -38.49
CA GLY A 37 7.79 9.07 -38.40
C GLY A 37 7.98 7.67 -37.82
N PHE A 38 6.93 6.94 -37.49
CA PHE A 38 7.03 5.55 -37.02
C PHE A 38 7.16 4.56 -38.16
N THR A 39 7.90 3.50 -37.95
CA THR A 39 7.84 2.27 -38.77
C THR A 39 6.78 1.36 -38.21
N ALA A 40 5.65 1.16 -38.91
CA ALA A 40 4.50 0.41 -38.41
C ALA A 40 4.28 -0.89 -39.17
N GLU A 41 4.12 -1.99 -38.45
CA GLU A 41 3.93 -3.34 -38.97
C GLU A 41 2.71 -4.01 -38.36
N LYS A 42 2.08 -4.91 -39.12
CA LYS A 42 1.07 -5.82 -38.59
C LYS A 42 1.74 -7.02 -37.91
N ARG A 43 1.26 -7.35 -36.74
CA ARG A 43 1.69 -8.53 -35.97
C ARG A 43 0.47 -9.38 -35.60
N PRO A 44 0.68 -10.67 -35.30
CA PRO A 44 -0.40 -11.52 -34.78
C PRO A 44 -1.10 -10.87 -33.57
N GLY A 45 -2.42 -10.88 -33.57
CA GLY A 45 -3.24 -10.32 -32.50
C GLY A 45 -3.29 -11.24 -31.27
N HIS A 46 -4.20 -10.92 -30.35
CA HIS A 46 -4.46 -11.72 -29.16
C HIS A 46 -5.98 -11.95 -29.01
N GLY A 47 -6.36 -13.12 -28.50
CA GLY A 47 -7.77 -13.50 -28.33
C GLY A 47 -8.53 -13.52 -29.66
N ALA A 48 -9.68 -12.84 -29.72
CA ALA A 48 -10.53 -12.75 -30.91
C ALA A 48 -9.96 -11.87 -32.04
N LYS A 49 -8.86 -11.17 -31.81
CA LYS A 49 -8.23 -10.30 -32.82
C LYS A 49 -7.14 -11.02 -33.60
N ARG A 50 -7.30 -11.10 -34.92
CA ARG A 50 -6.31 -11.75 -35.81
C ARG A 50 -4.98 -10.98 -35.85
N GLU A 51 -5.03 -9.67 -35.87
CA GLU A 51 -3.87 -8.79 -36.05
C GLU A 51 -3.91 -7.60 -35.12
N ARG A 52 -2.75 -7.04 -34.83
CA ARG A 52 -2.53 -5.76 -34.20
C ARG A 52 -1.48 -4.96 -34.99
N LEU A 53 -1.42 -3.64 -34.79
CA LEU A 53 -0.29 -2.83 -35.28
C LEU A 53 0.72 -2.67 -34.14
N GLU A 54 1.98 -2.89 -34.49
CA GLU A 54 3.13 -2.45 -33.70
C GLU A 54 3.90 -1.42 -34.52
N ALA A 55 4.40 -0.40 -33.86
CA ALA A 55 5.18 0.63 -34.50
C ALA A 55 6.38 1.01 -33.64
N THR A 56 7.48 1.36 -34.29
CA THR A 56 8.71 1.80 -33.63
C THR A 56 9.12 3.16 -34.22
N LEU A 57 9.44 4.12 -33.37
CA LEU A 57 10.02 5.38 -33.79
C LEU A 57 11.52 5.13 -34.10
N PRO A 58 11.99 5.37 -35.33
CA PRO A 58 13.39 5.13 -35.69
C PRO A 58 14.36 5.91 -34.82
N GLY A 59 15.53 5.36 -34.59
CA GLY A 59 16.60 5.98 -33.81
C GLY A 59 17.21 5.02 -32.80
N VAL A 60 18.33 5.43 -32.23
CA VAL A 60 19.00 4.65 -31.19
C VAL A 60 18.25 4.85 -29.90
N THR A 61 17.76 3.76 -29.32
CA THR A 61 17.21 3.79 -27.94
C THR A 61 18.30 4.35 -27.02
N PRO A 62 18.05 5.43 -26.28
CA PRO A 62 19.01 5.92 -25.32
C PRO A 62 19.41 4.77 -24.39
N THR A 63 20.72 4.60 -24.19
CA THR A 63 21.20 3.65 -23.16
C THR A 63 20.58 4.08 -21.84
N ARG A 64 19.77 3.20 -21.24
CA ARG A 64 19.21 3.49 -19.92
C ARG A 64 20.39 3.65 -18.96
N PRO A 65 20.53 4.76 -18.25
CA PRO A 65 21.55 4.88 -17.22
C PRO A 65 21.42 3.72 -16.25
N GLU A 66 22.53 3.30 -15.65
CA GLU A 66 22.47 2.28 -14.59
C GLU A 66 21.43 2.73 -13.55
N PRO A 67 20.58 1.80 -13.10
CA PRO A 67 19.59 2.15 -12.09
C PRO A 67 20.32 2.60 -10.80
N PRO A 68 19.80 3.61 -10.09
CA PRO A 68 20.39 4.07 -8.86
C PRO A 68 20.41 2.94 -7.82
N THR A 69 21.41 2.96 -6.96
CA THR A 69 21.40 2.14 -5.74
C THR A 69 20.33 2.68 -4.79
N VAL A 70 19.48 1.80 -4.26
CA VAL A 70 18.36 2.20 -3.41
C VAL A 70 18.42 1.49 -2.07
N ALA A 71 18.41 2.26 -0.98
CA ALA A 71 18.24 1.74 0.38
C ALA A 71 16.81 2.02 0.88
N VAL A 72 16.15 1.00 1.43
CA VAL A 72 14.86 1.08 2.10
C VAL A 72 15.06 0.89 3.59
N ILE A 73 14.61 1.83 4.41
CA ILE A 73 14.75 1.76 5.87
C ILE A 73 13.43 1.32 6.49
N GLY A 74 13.42 0.11 7.03
CA GLY A 74 12.25 -0.56 7.61
C GLY A 74 11.74 -1.69 6.74
N ALA A 75 11.45 -2.86 7.35
CA ALA A 75 10.94 -4.07 6.70
C ALA A 75 9.46 -4.35 7.02
N GLY A 76 8.72 -3.38 7.57
CA GLY A 76 7.27 -3.45 7.70
C GLY A 76 6.57 -3.39 6.34
N ILE A 77 5.22 -3.34 6.33
CA ILE A 77 4.44 -3.36 5.08
C ILE A 77 4.82 -2.24 4.11
N ALA A 78 5.21 -1.06 4.60
CA ALA A 78 5.68 0.04 3.76
C ALA A 78 6.98 -0.32 3.04
N GLY A 79 7.99 -0.80 3.78
CA GLY A 79 9.29 -1.17 3.19
C GLY A 79 9.22 -2.40 2.30
N ALA A 80 8.45 -3.42 2.70
CA ALA A 80 8.24 -4.62 1.88
C ALA A 80 7.53 -4.28 0.55
N ALA A 81 6.52 -3.39 0.60
CA ALA A 81 5.85 -2.92 -0.60
C ALA A 81 6.80 -2.12 -1.52
N LEU A 82 7.66 -1.26 -0.95
CA LEU A 82 8.70 -0.54 -1.70
C LEU A 82 9.69 -1.52 -2.34
N ALA A 83 10.16 -2.51 -1.59
CA ALA A 83 11.08 -3.53 -2.11
C ALA A 83 10.47 -4.29 -3.29
N ARG A 84 9.18 -4.70 -3.18
CA ARG A 84 8.44 -5.32 -4.28
C ARG A 84 8.34 -4.39 -5.49
N ALA A 85 7.96 -3.12 -5.27
CA ALA A 85 7.76 -2.15 -6.33
C ALA A 85 9.08 -1.86 -7.08
N LEU A 86 10.18 -1.68 -6.36
CA LEU A 86 11.52 -1.47 -6.94
C LEU A 86 11.96 -2.68 -7.77
N LYS A 87 11.76 -3.90 -7.25
CA LYS A 87 12.07 -5.13 -7.99
C LYS A 87 11.26 -5.25 -9.28
N ALA A 88 10.01 -4.81 -9.29
CA ALA A 88 9.18 -4.78 -10.50
C ALA A 88 9.75 -3.83 -11.58
N HIS A 89 10.54 -2.84 -11.20
CA HIS A 89 11.30 -1.96 -12.08
C HIS A 89 12.72 -2.46 -12.38
N GLY A 90 13.10 -3.66 -11.90
CA GLY A 90 14.44 -4.23 -12.09
C GLY A 90 15.51 -3.68 -11.14
N VAL A 91 15.13 -2.98 -10.08
CA VAL A 91 16.04 -2.47 -9.05
C VAL A 91 15.98 -3.38 -7.83
N LYS A 92 17.13 -3.92 -7.42
CA LYS A 92 17.25 -4.71 -6.19
C LYS A 92 17.62 -3.78 -5.03
N PRO A 93 16.70 -3.47 -4.09
CA PRO A 93 17.03 -2.58 -2.99
C PRO A 93 17.82 -3.28 -1.89
N LEU A 94 18.61 -2.51 -1.16
CA LEU A 94 19.11 -2.87 0.16
C LEU A 94 18.03 -2.51 1.20
N VAL A 95 17.60 -3.46 2.01
CA VAL A 95 16.64 -3.22 3.10
C VAL A 95 17.39 -3.22 4.43
N VAL A 96 17.31 -2.11 5.17
CA VAL A 96 17.89 -1.98 6.50
C VAL A 96 16.76 -1.92 7.52
N ASP A 97 16.73 -2.87 8.46
CA ASP A 97 15.66 -2.97 9.46
C ASP A 97 16.24 -3.23 10.84
N ALA A 98 15.64 -2.67 11.88
CA ALA A 98 16.14 -2.80 13.24
C ALA A 98 15.99 -4.21 13.84
N GLY A 99 15.20 -5.08 13.24
CA GLY A 99 15.00 -6.46 13.69
C GLY A 99 14.26 -6.63 15.02
N ASP A 100 13.81 -5.53 15.63
CA ASP A 100 13.28 -5.51 17.01
C ASP A 100 11.83 -5.99 17.16
N GLY A 101 11.21 -6.44 16.08
CA GLY A 101 9.83 -6.95 16.09
C GLY A 101 8.75 -5.90 16.40
N SER A 102 9.11 -4.62 16.58
CA SER A 102 8.19 -3.55 17.00
C SER A 102 7.22 -3.10 15.89
N ALA A 103 7.47 -3.51 14.65
CA ALA A 103 6.70 -3.07 13.49
C ALA A 103 5.19 -3.33 13.65
N ALA A 104 4.36 -2.33 13.37
CA ALA A 104 2.90 -2.44 13.40
C ALA A 104 2.32 -3.50 12.44
N SER A 105 3.11 -3.98 11.50
CA SER A 105 2.75 -5.01 10.52
C SER A 105 2.88 -6.45 11.02
N GLY A 106 3.24 -6.68 12.29
CA GLY A 106 3.57 -8.01 12.82
C GLY A 106 2.40 -8.79 13.42
N ASN A 107 1.16 -8.37 13.26
CA ASN A 107 0.00 -9.14 13.76
C ASN A 107 -0.15 -10.46 12.98
N PRO A 108 -0.74 -11.53 13.59
CA PRO A 108 -0.95 -12.81 12.90
C PRO A 108 -1.91 -12.73 11.72
N ALA A 109 -2.86 -11.79 11.74
CA ALA A 109 -3.74 -11.49 10.61
C ALA A 109 -3.96 -9.98 10.46
N ALA A 110 -4.32 -9.55 9.26
CA ALA A 110 -4.68 -8.17 8.98
C ALA A 110 -5.84 -8.08 7.99
N LEU A 111 -6.63 -6.99 8.13
CA LEU A 111 -7.73 -6.67 7.23
C LEU A 111 -7.25 -5.79 6.07
N VAL A 112 -7.74 -6.10 4.88
CA VAL A 112 -7.57 -5.29 3.68
C VAL A 112 -8.94 -4.76 3.27
N THR A 113 -9.24 -3.54 3.69
CA THR A 113 -10.47 -2.81 3.37
C THR A 113 -10.15 -1.34 3.15
N PRO A 114 -10.89 -0.62 2.30
CA PRO A 114 -10.76 0.81 2.13
C PRO A 114 -11.34 1.59 3.34
N ALA A 115 -10.99 2.85 3.49
CA ALA A 115 -11.77 3.74 4.32
C ALA A 115 -13.04 4.15 3.54
N LEU A 116 -14.20 3.97 4.16
CA LEU A 116 -15.46 4.41 3.58
C LEU A 116 -15.60 5.93 3.71
N ASP A 117 -15.68 6.59 2.57
CA ASP A 117 -15.92 8.02 2.45
C ASP A 117 -17.15 8.22 1.56
N ALA A 118 -18.23 8.69 2.17
CA ALA A 118 -19.51 8.91 1.50
C ALA A 118 -19.51 10.08 0.51
N GLY A 119 -18.48 10.93 0.57
CA GLY A 119 -18.39 12.11 -0.30
C GLY A 119 -18.03 11.82 -1.76
N GLY A 120 -17.61 10.59 -2.10
CA GLY A 120 -17.25 10.21 -3.48
C GLY A 120 -16.06 10.99 -4.08
N GLY A 121 -15.45 11.89 -3.30
CA GLY A 121 -14.39 12.78 -3.73
C GLY A 121 -13.00 12.11 -3.84
N PRO A 122 -11.92 12.92 -3.96
CA PRO A 122 -10.57 12.40 -4.16
C PRO A 122 -10.12 11.40 -3.10
N ARG A 123 -10.55 11.57 -1.84
CA ARG A 123 -10.22 10.64 -0.76
C ARG A 123 -10.87 9.27 -0.96
N ALA A 124 -12.15 9.22 -1.35
CA ALA A 124 -12.84 7.97 -1.68
C ALA A 124 -12.16 7.25 -2.85
N GLN A 125 -11.86 8.00 -3.93
CA GLN A 125 -11.17 7.49 -5.11
C GLN A 125 -9.78 6.94 -4.78
N PHE A 126 -9.01 7.62 -3.93
CA PHE A 126 -7.72 7.14 -3.46
C PHE A 126 -7.84 5.79 -2.75
N TYR A 127 -8.76 5.67 -1.78
CA TYR A 127 -8.91 4.43 -1.03
C TYR A 127 -9.47 3.29 -1.90
N ALA A 128 -10.34 3.57 -2.85
CA ALA A 128 -10.84 2.55 -3.78
C ALA A 128 -9.72 2.01 -4.68
N GLN A 129 -8.88 2.88 -5.24
CA GLN A 129 -7.73 2.46 -6.06
C GLN A 129 -6.69 1.71 -5.24
N ALA A 130 -6.38 2.19 -4.04
CA ALA A 130 -5.43 1.52 -3.15
C ALA A 130 -5.93 0.13 -2.74
N PHE A 131 -7.22 0.01 -2.44
CA PHE A 131 -7.86 -1.25 -2.12
C PHE A 131 -7.80 -2.24 -3.28
N ALA A 132 -8.25 -1.84 -4.47
CA ALA A 132 -8.21 -2.70 -5.65
C ALA A 132 -6.78 -3.21 -5.93
N ARG A 133 -5.78 -2.30 -5.86
CA ARG A 133 -4.39 -2.69 -6.08
C ARG A 133 -3.85 -3.62 -5.01
N ALA A 134 -4.19 -3.41 -3.76
CA ALA A 134 -3.79 -4.29 -2.65
C ALA A 134 -4.37 -5.70 -2.82
N VAL A 135 -5.67 -5.79 -3.15
CA VAL A 135 -6.37 -7.06 -3.42
C VAL A 135 -5.68 -7.84 -4.54
N ASP A 136 -5.41 -7.19 -5.68
CA ASP A 136 -4.74 -7.83 -6.82
C ASP A 136 -3.39 -8.45 -6.42
N LEU A 137 -2.58 -7.68 -5.68
CA LEU A 137 -1.23 -8.10 -5.31
C LEU A 137 -1.22 -9.21 -4.25
N TYR A 138 -2.14 -9.18 -3.29
CA TYR A 138 -2.22 -10.24 -2.29
C TYR A 138 -2.81 -11.52 -2.86
N ARG A 139 -3.81 -11.42 -3.74
CA ARG A 139 -4.37 -12.58 -4.45
C ARG A 139 -3.35 -13.26 -5.35
N ALA A 140 -2.43 -12.50 -5.94
CA ALA A 140 -1.32 -13.06 -6.73
C ALA A 140 -0.35 -13.92 -5.89
N LEU A 141 -0.30 -13.73 -4.56
CA LEU A 141 0.47 -14.59 -3.65
C LEU A 141 -0.29 -15.88 -3.25
N GLY A 142 -1.59 -15.95 -3.59
CA GLY A 142 -2.44 -17.12 -3.31
C GLY A 142 -2.71 -17.36 -1.82
N ASP A 143 -3.04 -18.62 -1.51
CA ASP A 143 -3.46 -19.06 -0.17
C ASP A 143 -2.36 -18.92 0.90
N LYS A 144 -1.10 -18.72 0.50
CA LYS A 144 -0.03 -18.40 1.45
C LYS A 144 -0.27 -17.06 2.14
N ALA A 145 -0.79 -16.08 1.40
CA ALA A 145 -1.02 -14.72 1.90
C ALA A 145 -2.47 -14.46 2.29
N VAL A 146 -3.45 -15.04 1.59
CA VAL A 146 -4.88 -14.83 1.82
C VAL A 146 -5.41 -15.91 2.76
N ILE A 147 -6.09 -15.47 3.83
CA ILE A 147 -6.77 -16.35 4.81
C ILE A 147 -8.22 -16.55 4.40
N SER A 148 -8.94 -15.44 4.19
CA SER A 148 -10.33 -15.46 3.75
C SER A 148 -10.65 -14.28 2.83
N ARG A 149 -11.75 -14.41 2.09
CA ARG A 149 -12.33 -13.36 1.26
C ARG A 149 -13.66 -12.91 1.84
N GLY A 150 -14.05 -11.71 1.48
CA GLY A 150 -15.19 -11.05 2.08
C GLY A 150 -14.82 -10.35 3.38
N VAL A 151 -15.24 -9.09 3.52
CA VAL A 151 -15.17 -8.37 4.79
C VAL A 151 -16.49 -7.64 4.98
N GLU A 152 -17.23 -8.01 6.01
CA GLU A 152 -18.48 -7.34 6.35
C GLU A 152 -18.20 -6.14 7.25
N GLN A 153 -18.71 -4.98 6.85
CA GLN A 153 -18.72 -3.77 7.66
C GLN A 153 -20.10 -3.59 8.28
N LEU A 154 -20.23 -3.84 9.59
CA LEU A 154 -21.50 -3.69 10.28
C LEU A 154 -21.84 -2.22 10.54
N ALA A 155 -23.11 -1.88 10.43
CA ALA A 155 -23.66 -0.62 10.89
C ALA A 155 -23.88 -0.67 12.42
N ARG A 156 -23.40 0.34 13.15
CA ARG A 156 -23.61 0.47 14.60
C ARG A 156 -24.75 1.43 14.96
N ALA A 157 -25.09 2.28 14.01
CA ALA A 157 -26.12 3.30 14.19
C ALA A 157 -26.71 3.67 12.83
N GLU A 158 -27.85 4.33 12.84
CA GLU A 158 -28.57 4.80 11.64
C GLU A 158 -27.66 5.65 10.71
N ARG A 159 -26.79 6.47 11.29
CA ARG A 159 -25.79 7.23 10.52
C ARG A 159 -24.84 6.36 9.69
N ASP A 160 -24.53 5.14 10.15
CA ASP A 160 -23.67 4.22 9.39
C ASP A 160 -24.42 3.65 8.19
N THR A 161 -25.70 3.30 8.37
CA THR A 161 -26.58 2.85 7.27
C THR A 161 -26.73 3.94 6.20
N ALA A 162 -26.95 5.19 6.61
CA ALA A 162 -27.01 6.32 5.68
C ALA A 162 -25.69 6.53 4.93
N ARG A 163 -24.55 6.38 5.63
CA ARG A 163 -23.23 6.46 5.03
C ARG A 163 -22.98 5.32 4.02
N PHE A 164 -23.38 4.09 4.35
CA PHE A 164 -23.20 2.94 3.45
C PHE A 164 -24.03 3.12 2.18
N LYS A 165 -25.27 3.61 2.33
CA LYS A 165 -26.09 3.95 1.17
C LYS A 165 -25.41 5.01 0.28
N ALA A 166 -24.90 6.08 0.86
CA ALA A 166 -24.19 7.12 0.10
C ALA A 166 -22.93 6.61 -0.59
N VAL A 167 -22.19 5.66 0.01
CA VAL A 167 -21.04 4.99 -0.63
C VAL A 167 -21.47 4.15 -1.84
N LEU A 168 -22.57 3.39 -1.72
CA LEU A 168 -23.13 2.61 -2.82
C LEU A 168 -23.60 3.50 -3.97
N ASP A 169 -24.34 4.56 -3.64
CA ASP A 169 -24.87 5.52 -4.63
C ASP A 169 -23.75 6.33 -5.31
N GLY A 170 -22.59 6.47 -4.65
CA GLY A 170 -21.45 7.27 -5.13
C GLY A 170 -20.66 6.67 -6.30
N GLY A 171 -20.85 5.39 -6.63
CA GLY A 171 -20.25 4.74 -7.81
C GLY A 171 -18.72 4.74 -7.88
N VAL A 172 -18.04 4.84 -6.71
CA VAL A 172 -16.56 4.87 -6.65
C VAL A 172 -15.95 3.47 -6.78
N PHE A 173 -16.70 2.47 -6.34
CA PHE A 173 -16.32 1.06 -6.45
C PHE A 173 -16.93 0.43 -7.69
N ALA A 174 -16.30 -0.61 -8.23
CA ALA A 174 -16.84 -1.36 -9.36
C ALA A 174 -18.18 -2.01 -9.01
N ASP A 175 -19.02 -2.23 -10.02
CA ASP A 175 -20.30 -2.94 -9.85
C ASP A 175 -20.07 -4.32 -9.22
N GLY A 176 -20.86 -4.65 -8.19
CA GLY A 176 -20.73 -5.90 -7.46
C GLY A 176 -19.58 -5.98 -6.44
N ALA A 177 -18.74 -4.94 -6.32
CA ALA A 177 -17.67 -4.91 -5.31
C ALA A 177 -18.19 -4.76 -3.87
N LEU A 178 -19.38 -4.19 -3.73
CA LEU A 178 -20.06 -3.92 -2.47
C LEU A 178 -21.50 -4.46 -2.53
N THR A 179 -21.86 -5.28 -1.56
CA THR A 179 -23.21 -5.87 -1.45
C THR A 179 -23.84 -5.47 -0.11
N PRO A 180 -25.03 -4.87 -0.09
CA PRO A 180 -25.76 -4.63 1.14
C PRO A 180 -26.10 -5.95 1.86
N THR A 181 -25.90 -5.98 3.18
CA THR A 181 -26.31 -7.10 4.05
C THR A 181 -27.38 -6.62 5.04
N ALA A 182 -27.99 -7.56 5.75
CA ALA A 182 -28.95 -7.23 6.81
C ALA A 182 -28.32 -6.39 7.93
N GLY A 183 -27.02 -6.56 8.19
CA GLY A 183 -26.26 -5.87 9.26
C GLY A 183 -25.41 -4.71 8.77
N GLY A 184 -25.21 -4.55 7.44
CA GLY A 184 -24.25 -3.56 6.96
C GLY A 184 -23.93 -3.64 5.48
N LEU A 185 -22.62 -3.77 5.18
CA LEU A 185 -22.09 -3.74 3.82
C LEU A 185 -20.95 -4.76 3.68
N LEU A 186 -21.08 -5.69 2.76
CA LEU A 186 -20.04 -6.66 2.43
C LEU A 186 -19.15 -6.12 1.33
N PHE A 187 -17.84 -6.07 1.59
CA PHE A 187 -16.80 -5.94 0.59
C PHE A 187 -16.47 -7.32 0.04
N GLU A 188 -16.97 -7.66 -1.16
CA GLU A 188 -16.81 -8.98 -1.78
C GLU A 188 -15.33 -9.35 -1.96
N GLU A 189 -14.51 -8.37 -2.35
CA GLU A 189 -13.09 -8.54 -2.58
C GLU A 189 -12.24 -8.17 -1.34
N GLY A 190 -12.86 -7.83 -0.21
CA GLY A 190 -12.15 -7.59 1.05
C GLY A 190 -11.39 -8.84 1.47
N LEU A 191 -10.23 -8.68 2.11
CA LEU A 191 -9.38 -9.82 2.49
C LEU A 191 -9.02 -9.79 3.97
N ALA A 192 -8.96 -10.99 4.55
CA ALA A 192 -8.10 -11.28 5.70
C ALA A 192 -6.81 -11.88 5.17
N VAL A 193 -5.67 -11.34 5.59
CA VAL A 193 -4.36 -11.74 5.06
C VAL A 193 -3.38 -12.13 6.17
N ARG A 194 -2.33 -12.89 5.80
CA ARG A 194 -1.18 -13.23 6.63
C ARG A 194 -0.07 -12.21 6.45
N PRO A 195 0.10 -11.21 7.34
CA PRO A 195 1.15 -10.21 7.25
C PRO A 195 2.53 -10.79 7.01
N ARG A 196 2.92 -11.78 7.83
CA ARG A 196 4.24 -12.40 7.76
C ARG A 196 4.54 -12.97 6.37
N ALA A 197 3.62 -13.74 5.81
CA ALA A 197 3.81 -14.34 4.48
C ALA A 197 3.96 -13.28 3.37
N ILE A 198 3.22 -12.17 3.47
CA ILE A 198 3.33 -11.05 2.52
C ILE A 198 4.70 -10.38 2.64
N LEU A 199 5.13 -10.07 3.88
CA LEU A 199 6.42 -9.42 4.10
C LEU A 199 7.58 -10.31 3.61
N GLU A 200 7.57 -11.60 3.94
CA GLU A 200 8.56 -12.57 3.50
C GLU A 200 8.63 -12.64 1.97
N ALA A 201 7.48 -12.82 1.28
CA ALA A 201 7.43 -12.91 -0.18
C ALA A 201 7.90 -11.62 -0.88
N TRP A 202 7.56 -10.46 -0.32
CA TRP A 202 7.94 -9.19 -0.93
C TRP A 202 9.38 -8.77 -0.65
N LEU A 203 9.98 -9.27 0.43
CA LEU A 203 11.39 -9.05 0.78
C LEU A 203 12.32 -10.14 0.24
N GLU A 204 11.77 -11.22 -0.32
CA GLU A 204 12.56 -12.29 -0.93
C GLU A 204 13.48 -11.75 -2.03
N GLY A 205 14.74 -12.20 -2.00
CA GLY A 205 15.78 -11.79 -2.96
C GLY A 205 16.35 -10.36 -2.76
N CYS A 206 15.92 -9.61 -1.72
CA CYS A 206 16.56 -8.35 -1.35
C CYS A 206 17.81 -8.61 -0.50
N ASP A 207 18.81 -7.72 -0.63
CA ASP A 207 19.89 -7.65 0.35
C ASP A 207 19.35 -7.02 1.64
N ARG A 208 19.72 -7.59 2.80
CA ARG A 208 19.18 -7.17 4.08
C ARG A 208 20.29 -6.96 5.11
N ILE A 209 20.18 -5.87 5.86
CA ILE A 209 21.03 -5.59 7.02
C ILE A 209 20.12 -5.39 8.23
N GLU A 210 20.38 -6.15 9.30
CA GLU A 210 19.74 -5.93 10.58
C GLU A 210 20.52 -4.88 11.35
N ALA A 211 20.02 -3.64 11.32
CA ALA A 211 20.61 -2.50 12.00
C ALA A 211 19.57 -1.39 12.19
N ARG A 212 19.72 -0.61 13.26
CA ARG A 212 18.93 0.60 13.48
C ARG A 212 19.61 1.79 12.85
N VAL A 213 19.02 2.35 11.80
CA VAL A 213 19.46 3.63 11.23
C VAL A 213 19.07 4.75 12.18
N GLN A 214 20.04 5.53 12.61
CA GLN A 214 19.87 6.65 13.55
C GLN A 214 19.93 8.01 12.85
N ARG A 215 20.74 8.12 11.79
CA ARG A 215 20.98 9.38 11.07
C ARG A 215 21.25 9.12 9.60
N LEU A 216 20.81 10.05 8.77
CA LEU A 216 21.11 10.12 7.35
C LEU A 216 22.03 11.31 7.09
N GLU A 217 23.03 11.12 6.27
CA GLU A 217 23.97 12.15 5.87
C GLU A 217 24.13 12.16 4.35
N ARG A 218 24.01 13.34 3.74
CA ARG A 218 24.27 13.48 2.33
C ARG A 218 25.73 13.85 2.09
N VAL A 219 26.42 13.02 1.32
CA VAL A 219 27.82 13.20 0.98
C VAL A 219 27.98 13.19 -0.53
N GLY A 220 28.34 14.33 -1.11
CA GLY A 220 28.40 14.45 -2.56
C GLY A 220 27.04 14.15 -3.21
N GLY A 221 26.96 13.09 -4.05
CA GLY A 221 25.77 12.67 -4.78
C GLY A 221 24.93 11.59 -4.10
N PHE A 222 25.40 10.98 -3.01
CA PHE A 222 24.80 9.81 -2.36
C PHE A 222 24.49 10.05 -0.88
N TRP A 223 23.74 9.11 -0.28
CA TRP A 223 23.37 9.09 1.13
C TRP A 223 24.16 8.07 1.90
N ARG A 224 24.63 8.44 3.11
CA ARG A 224 25.16 7.53 4.14
C ARG A 224 24.12 7.27 5.21
N LEU A 225 23.89 6.00 5.49
CA LEU A 225 23.05 5.53 6.56
C LEU A 225 23.96 5.24 7.78
N HIS A 226 23.72 5.92 8.89
CA HIS A 226 24.51 5.74 10.11
C HIS A 226 23.69 5.02 11.18
N GLY A 227 24.34 4.07 11.85
CA GLY A 227 23.87 3.42 13.07
C GLY A 227 24.82 3.66 14.23
N GLU A 228 24.65 2.88 15.29
CA GLU A 228 25.47 3.00 16.51
C GLU A 228 26.98 2.78 16.25
N GLY A 229 27.31 1.83 15.38
CA GLY A 229 28.69 1.47 15.03
C GLY A 229 29.30 2.28 13.87
N GLY A 230 28.65 3.33 13.39
CA GLY A 230 29.14 4.13 12.25
C GLY A 230 28.30 3.97 10.98
N VAL A 231 28.93 3.98 9.80
CA VAL A 231 28.25 3.86 8.51
C VAL A 231 27.78 2.42 8.30
N ILE A 232 26.48 2.24 8.11
CA ILE A 232 25.83 0.94 7.80
C ILE A 232 25.89 0.66 6.29
N ALA A 233 25.54 1.68 5.48
CA ALA A 233 25.44 1.55 4.03
C ALA A 233 25.48 2.92 3.35
N GLU A 234 25.68 2.90 2.03
CA GLU A 234 25.57 4.05 1.13
C GLU A 234 24.60 3.75 0.00
N ALA A 235 23.86 4.75 -0.47
CA ALA A 235 22.92 4.62 -1.59
C ALA A 235 22.67 5.96 -2.27
N ASP A 236 22.35 5.94 -3.58
CA ASP A 236 21.95 7.13 -4.33
C ASP A 236 20.57 7.64 -3.90
N VAL A 237 19.69 6.70 -3.56
CA VAL A 237 18.32 6.96 -3.14
C VAL A 237 18.03 6.25 -1.82
N VAL A 238 17.41 6.97 -0.89
CA VAL A 238 16.94 6.42 0.39
C VAL A 238 15.42 6.57 0.49
N MET A 239 14.74 5.47 0.83
CA MET A 239 13.31 5.44 1.08
C MET A 239 13.04 5.15 2.55
N ILE A 240 12.58 6.15 3.29
CA ILE A 240 12.28 6.04 4.71
C ILE A 240 10.90 5.39 4.87
N ALA A 241 10.87 4.17 5.45
CA ALA A 241 9.67 3.37 5.72
C ALA A 241 9.64 2.88 7.19
N ALA A 242 10.27 3.64 8.10
CA ALA A 242 10.57 3.26 9.47
C ALA A 242 9.41 3.51 10.47
N GLY A 243 8.16 3.60 10.01
CA GLY A 243 7.00 3.83 10.87
C GLY A 243 7.16 5.09 11.74
N MET A 244 7.08 4.96 13.06
CA MET A 244 7.29 6.08 13.99
C MET A 244 8.71 6.67 13.90
N GLY A 245 9.72 5.87 13.63
CA GLY A 245 11.10 6.32 13.47
C GLY A 245 11.33 7.23 12.25
N SER A 246 10.39 7.24 11.31
CA SER A 246 10.50 8.07 10.09
C SER A 246 10.61 9.56 10.40
N GLY A 247 9.94 10.04 11.44
CA GLY A 247 9.97 11.46 11.84
C GLY A 247 11.38 11.92 12.21
N ALA A 248 12.10 11.15 13.02
CA ALA A 248 13.49 11.46 13.40
C ALA A 248 14.41 11.44 12.19
N LEU A 249 14.30 10.42 11.33
CA LEU A 249 15.16 10.28 10.14
C LEU A 249 14.97 11.40 9.11
N MET A 250 13.77 11.97 9.02
CA MET A 250 13.51 13.13 8.15
C MET A 250 13.76 14.49 8.83
N GLY A 251 14.30 14.50 10.06
CA GLY A 251 14.57 15.72 10.83
C GLY A 251 13.33 16.37 11.45
N LYS A 252 12.19 15.65 11.55
CA LYS A 252 10.93 16.14 12.11
C LYS A 252 10.33 15.12 13.09
N PRO A 253 10.87 14.97 14.31
CA PRO A 253 10.45 13.93 15.27
C PRO A 253 8.97 13.94 15.61
N GLY A 254 8.31 15.12 15.54
CA GLY A 254 6.88 15.30 15.83
C GLY A 254 5.94 15.11 14.64
N ALA A 255 6.45 14.74 13.45
CA ALA A 255 5.63 14.65 12.23
C ALA A 255 4.52 13.58 12.29
N PHE A 256 4.65 12.61 13.18
CA PHE A 256 3.69 11.52 13.35
C PHE A 256 3.20 11.43 14.79
N THR A 257 1.91 11.22 14.94
CA THR A 257 1.29 10.91 16.24
C THR A 257 1.33 9.40 16.44
N PRO A 258 1.90 8.91 17.56
CA PRO A 258 1.82 7.49 17.89
C PRO A 258 0.39 7.12 18.26
N VAL A 259 -0.06 5.97 17.77
CA VAL A 259 -1.31 5.35 18.17
C VAL A 259 -1.03 3.91 18.54
N ARG A 260 -0.97 3.66 19.85
CA ARG A 260 -0.82 2.31 20.37
C ARG A 260 -2.11 1.52 20.15
N GLY A 261 -1.97 0.27 19.79
CA GLY A 261 -3.09 -0.67 19.72
C GLY A 261 -2.64 -2.07 20.12
N GLN A 262 -3.36 -2.65 21.05
CA GLN A 262 -3.25 -4.07 21.39
C GLN A 262 -4.36 -4.81 20.66
N ALA A 263 -3.99 -5.80 19.86
CA ALA A 263 -4.90 -6.81 19.34
C ALA A 263 -4.88 -8.04 20.25
N SER A 264 -6.00 -8.73 20.32
CA SER A 264 -6.16 -9.98 21.06
C SER A 264 -6.56 -11.10 20.12
N TRP A 265 -6.25 -12.34 20.44
CA TRP A 265 -6.75 -13.51 19.71
C TRP A 265 -6.91 -14.71 20.62
N ALA A 266 -7.79 -15.62 20.22
CA ALA A 266 -7.96 -16.91 20.83
C ALA A 266 -7.91 -18.01 19.76
N LEU A 267 -7.27 -19.14 20.11
CA LEU A 267 -7.25 -20.34 19.29
C LEU A 267 -8.54 -21.14 19.46
N GLY A 268 -8.89 -21.94 18.44
CA GLY A 268 -10.08 -22.79 18.43
C GLY A 268 -11.39 -22.02 18.33
N LEU A 269 -11.35 -20.75 17.89
CA LEU A 269 -12.51 -19.99 17.44
C LEU A 269 -12.55 -20.04 15.92
N ASP A 270 -13.76 -20.04 15.36
CA ASP A 270 -13.99 -20.04 13.92
C ASP A 270 -14.73 -18.78 13.51
N LEU A 271 -14.38 -18.26 12.34
CA LEU A 271 -15.02 -17.13 11.69
C LEU A 271 -14.81 -17.25 10.18
N ASP A 272 -15.87 -17.35 9.40
CA ASP A 272 -15.82 -17.63 7.97
C ASP A 272 -15.13 -16.49 7.18
N HIS A 273 -15.44 -15.25 7.54
CA HIS A 273 -14.88 -14.04 6.92
C HIS A 273 -14.68 -12.95 7.96
N ALA A 274 -13.90 -11.98 7.63
CA ALA A 274 -13.61 -10.88 8.57
C ALA A 274 -14.80 -9.92 8.69
N VAL A 275 -14.99 -9.38 9.90
CA VAL A 275 -16.08 -8.45 10.23
C VAL A 275 -15.49 -7.22 10.90
N ALA A 276 -15.98 -6.02 10.55
CA ALA A 276 -15.54 -4.75 11.13
C ALA A 276 -16.75 -3.86 11.49
N TRP A 277 -16.64 -3.06 12.57
CA TRP A 277 -17.75 -2.19 13.03
C TRP A 277 -17.29 -0.93 13.78
N GLY A 278 -16.11 -0.79 14.14
CA GLY A 278 -15.47 0.18 15.04
C GLY A 278 -14.34 -0.51 15.77
N GLY A 279 -14.57 -1.80 16.10
CA GLY A 279 -13.60 -2.85 16.22
C GLY A 279 -13.54 -3.70 14.96
N TYR A 280 -12.92 -4.88 15.06
CA TYR A 280 -12.91 -5.90 14.01
C TYR A 280 -12.66 -7.28 14.61
N ALA A 281 -13.13 -8.29 13.88
CA ALA A 281 -12.74 -9.69 14.04
C ALA A 281 -12.22 -10.22 12.71
N CYS A 282 -11.14 -10.97 12.75
CA CYS A 282 -10.43 -11.43 11.57
C CYS A 282 -10.03 -12.89 11.76
N PRO A 283 -10.42 -13.81 10.86
CA PRO A 283 -9.93 -15.17 10.92
C PRO A 283 -8.40 -15.17 10.80
N MET A 284 -7.77 -16.09 11.53
CA MET A 284 -6.34 -16.35 11.49
C MET A 284 -6.08 -17.85 11.55
N ASP A 285 -4.86 -18.27 11.35
CA ASP A 285 -4.52 -19.68 11.43
C ASP A 285 -4.83 -20.23 12.82
N GLY A 286 -5.79 -21.16 12.88
CA GLY A 286 -6.23 -21.83 14.07
C GLY A 286 -7.08 -21.02 15.05
N GLY A 287 -7.60 -19.84 14.67
CA GLY A 287 -8.42 -19.04 15.57
C GLY A 287 -8.89 -17.71 15.00
N VAL A 288 -9.24 -16.78 15.87
CA VAL A 288 -9.74 -15.45 15.52
C VAL A 288 -8.96 -14.37 16.26
N LEU A 289 -8.46 -13.40 15.50
CA LEU A 289 -7.87 -12.16 16.00
C LEU A 289 -8.96 -11.07 16.05
N PHE A 290 -9.02 -10.32 17.14
CA PHE A 290 -10.00 -9.28 17.34
C PHE A 290 -9.44 -8.05 18.10
N GLY A 291 -10.12 -6.93 17.99
CA GLY A 291 -9.78 -5.67 18.65
C GLY A 291 -9.86 -4.49 17.68
N ALA A 292 -8.96 -3.55 17.75
CA ALA A 292 -7.89 -3.38 18.69
C ALA A 292 -8.11 -2.11 19.50
N THR A 293 -7.42 -2.00 20.64
CA THR A 293 -7.37 -0.73 21.36
C THR A 293 -6.78 0.38 20.49
N HIS A 294 -7.10 1.65 20.81
CA HIS A 294 -6.70 2.80 19.99
C HIS A 294 -6.34 3.97 20.89
N ASP A 295 -5.13 3.93 21.44
CA ASP A 295 -4.67 4.90 22.44
C ASP A 295 -3.71 5.90 21.81
N ARG A 296 -4.22 7.09 21.51
CA ARG A 296 -3.43 8.18 20.90
C ARG A 296 -2.43 8.75 21.89
N GLY A 297 -1.23 9.06 21.40
CA GLY A 297 -0.13 9.60 22.21
C GLY A 297 0.64 8.54 23.00
N ARG A 298 0.20 7.27 23.00
CA ARG A 298 0.93 6.19 23.65
C ARG A 298 1.85 5.45 22.67
N ALA A 299 3.03 5.04 23.17
CA ALA A 299 4.06 4.40 22.35
C ALA A 299 4.69 3.15 23.03
N ASP A 300 4.16 2.71 24.17
CA ASP A 300 4.61 1.48 24.81
C ASP A 300 4.13 0.22 24.08
N LEU A 301 4.86 -0.88 24.26
CA LEU A 301 4.56 -2.17 23.62
C LEU A 301 4.16 -3.25 24.65
N GLU A 302 3.98 -2.88 25.90
CA GLU A 302 3.61 -3.81 26.98
C GLU A 302 2.19 -4.34 26.75
N LEU A 303 2.01 -5.65 26.95
CA LEU A 303 0.70 -6.27 26.95
C LEU A 303 -0.05 -5.97 28.24
N SER A 304 -1.33 -5.66 28.13
CA SER A 304 -2.20 -5.37 29.26
C SER A 304 -3.41 -6.29 29.29
N ALA A 305 -3.68 -6.90 30.45
CA ALA A 305 -4.90 -7.68 30.69
C ALA A 305 -6.15 -6.78 30.56
N ALA A 306 -6.06 -5.52 30.96
CA ALA A 306 -7.16 -4.56 30.81
C ALA A 306 -7.49 -4.33 29.31
N ASP A 307 -6.48 -4.32 28.44
CA ASP A 307 -6.70 -4.18 26.99
C ASP A 307 -7.32 -5.44 26.38
N HIS A 308 -7.01 -6.62 26.90
CA HIS A 308 -7.75 -7.85 26.54
C HIS A 308 -9.24 -7.72 26.90
N GLY A 309 -9.55 -7.21 28.09
CA GLY A 309 -10.93 -6.92 28.50
C GLY A 309 -11.62 -5.95 27.56
N ARG A 310 -11.00 -4.80 27.26
CA ARG A 310 -11.52 -3.81 26.29
C ARG A 310 -11.79 -4.42 24.91
N ASN A 311 -10.90 -5.29 24.43
CA ASN A 311 -11.06 -5.98 23.15
C ASN A 311 -12.23 -6.97 23.15
N ILE A 312 -12.43 -7.70 24.25
CA ILE A 312 -13.60 -8.58 24.43
C ILE A 312 -14.91 -7.77 24.47
N GLU A 313 -14.93 -6.65 25.17
CA GLU A 313 -16.10 -5.76 25.19
C GLU A 313 -16.40 -5.22 23.80
N THR A 314 -15.37 -4.75 23.10
CA THR A 314 -15.51 -4.33 21.70
C THR A 314 -16.01 -5.47 20.81
N LEU A 315 -15.50 -6.71 20.99
CA LEU A 315 -15.96 -7.87 20.24
C LEU A 315 -17.44 -8.15 20.50
N ALA A 316 -17.89 -8.02 21.74
CA ALA A 316 -19.28 -8.24 22.11
C ALA A 316 -20.28 -7.24 21.47
N GLU A 317 -19.82 -6.03 21.14
CA GLU A 317 -20.66 -5.04 20.44
C GLU A 317 -21.03 -5.49 19.01
N GLY A 318 -20.14 -6.19 18.31
CA GLY A 318 -20.36 -6.63 16.93
C GLY A 318 -20.73 -8.10 16.82
N LEU A 319 -20.10 -8.96 17.62
CA LEU A 319 -20.22 -10.42 17.54
C LEU A 319 -20.36 -11.00 18.96
N PRO A 320 -21.54 -10.85 19.60
CA PRO A 320 -21.72 -11.22 21.02
C PRO A 320 -21.50 -12.69 21.31
N GLN A 321 -21.88 -13.61 20.40
CA GLN A 321 -21.63 -15.02 20.59
C GLN A 321 -20.15 -15.37 20.56
N LEU A 322 -19.41 -14.82 19.58
CA LEU A 322 -17.97 -15.02 19.46
C LEU A 322 -17.22 -14.45 20.69
N ALA A 323 -17.69 -13.33 21.24
CA ALA A 323 -17.15 -12.77 22.48
C ALA A 323 -17.39 -13.66 23.69
N ALA A 324 -18.57 -14.30 23.80
CA ALA A 324 -18.86 -15.27 24.84
C ALA A 324 -17.91 -16.47 24.76
N ASP A 325 -17.69 -17.00 23.57
CA ASP A 325 -16.79 -18.13 23.35
C ASP A 325 -15.32 -17.75 23.60
N ALA A 326 -14.92 -16.52 23.25
CA ALA A 326 -13.57 -16.00 23.50
C ALA A 326 -13.26 -15.82 24.99
N ARG A 327 -14.26 -15.47 25.82
CA ARG A 327 -14.11 -15.37 27.30
C ARG A 327 -13.76 -16.71 27.98
N LEU A 328 -14.09 -17.80 27.33
CA LEU A 328 -13.81 -19.15 27.84
C LEU A 328 -12.44 -19.71 27.45
N ARG A 329 -11.62 -18.91 26.74
CA ARG A 329 -10.35 -19.33 26.17
C ARG A 329 -9.18 -18.48 26.66
N PRO A 330 -7.97 -19.04 26.71
CA PRO A 330 -6.77 -18.25 26.91
C PRO A 330 -6.61 -17.23 25.79
N LEU A 331 -6.34 -15.98 26.15
CA LEU A 331 -6.08 -14.91 25.20
C LEU A 331 -4.59 -14.70 25.02
N SER A 332 -4.18 -14.63 23.76
CA SER A 332 -2.89 -14.09 23.36
C SER A 332 -3.07 -12.68 22.82
N GLY A 333 -1.98 -11.92 22.70
CA GLY A 333 -2.07 -10.56 22.20
C GLY A 333 -0.75 -10.02 21.67
N ARG A 334 -0.85 -8.88 21.00
CA ARG A 334 0.29 -8.10 20.57
C ARG A 334 -0.06 -6.61 20.62
N ALA A 335 0.81 -5.83 21.26
CA ALA A 335 0.77 -4.39 21.21
C ALA A 335 1.71 -3.87 20.10
N SER A 336 1.31 -2.83 19.43
CA SER A 336 2.12 -2.16 18.40
C SER A 336 1.76 -0.68 18.32
N VAL A 337 2.67 0.12 17.76
CA VAL A 337 2.48 1.56 17.59
C VAL A 337 2.36 1.90 16.11
N ARG A 338 1.22 2.47 15.74
CA ARG A 338 0.95 2.96 14.39
C ARG A 338 1.42 4.42 14.29
N ALA A 339 2.16 4.74 13.24
CA ALA A 339 2.42 6.13 12.87
C ALA A 339 1.19 6.71 12.17
N THR A 340 0.67 7.82 12.66
CA THR A 340 -0.47 8.51 12.05
C THR A 340 -0.14 9.97 11.80
N THR A 341 -0.66 10.51 10.71
CA THR A 341 -0.62 11.93 10.39
C THR A 341 -1.78 12.68 11.07
N PHE A 342 -1.71 13.99 11.11
CA PHE A 342 -2.77 14.84 11.69
C PHE A 342 -4.11 14.69 10.97
N ASP A 343 -4.09 14.51 9.64
CA ASP A 343 -5.27 14.39 8.77
C ASP A 343 -5.67 12.94 8.47
N ARG A 344 -4.94 11.97 9.04
CA ARG A 344 -5.13 10.52 8.87
C ARG A 344 -4.94 10.03 7.42
N MET A 345 -4.32 10.84 6.55
CA MET A 345 -3.90 10.40 5.24
C MET A 345 -2.44 9.96 5.28
N PRO A 346 -2.04 8.90 4.57
CA PRO A 346 -0.64 8.50 4.51
C PRO A 346 0.24 9.62 3.94
N ALA A 347 1.52 9.59 4.27
CA ALA A 347 2.52 10.46 3.69
C ALA A 347 3.41 9.64 2.75
N ALA A 348 3.43 10.02 1.47
CA ALA A 348 4.23 9.40 0.42
C ALA A 348 4.72 10.46 -0.57
N GLY A 349 6.02 10.50 -0.86
CA GLY A 349 6.61 11.45 -1.80
C GLY A 349 8.07 11.71 -1.53
N ALA A 350 8.70 12.48 -2.44
CA ALA A 350 10.03 13.02 -2.23
C ALA A 350 10.05 13.98 -1.04
N LEU A 351 11.17 14.02 -0.34
CA LEU A 351 11.51 15.04 0.65
C LEU A 351 12.32 16.15 -0.03
N GLN A 352 12.60 17.26 0.68
CA GLN A 352 13.33 18.39 0.11
C GLN A 352 14.73 18.02 -0.38
N ALA A 353 15.39 17.10 0.30
CA ALA A 353 16.73 16.66 -0.09
C ALA A 353 16.66 15.66 -1.26
N PRO A 354 17.40 15.89 -2.35
CA PRO A 354 17.38 15.02 -3.52
C PRO A 354 17.71 13.57 -3.20
N GLY A 355 16.98 12.61 -3.78
CA GLY A 355 17.16 11.18 -3.55
C GLY A 355 16.62 10.69 -2.21
N LEU A 356 15.91 11.52 -1.44
CA LEU A 356 15.29 11.12 -0.17
C LEU A 356 13.77 11.08 -0.33
N HIS A 357 13.18 9.94 0.00
CA HIS A 357 11.73 9.69 -0.12
C HIS A 357 11.16 9.16 1.20
N LEU A 358 9.87 9.34 1.39
CA LEU A 358 9.14 8.92 2.59
C LEU A 358 7.91 8.10 2.22
N LEU A 359 7.70 6.99 2.91
CA LEU A 359 6.44 6.26 2.97
C LEU A 359 6.12 5.92 4.43
N SER A 360 5.27 6.71 5.06
CA SER A 360 4.91 6.54 6.47
C SER A 360 3.51 7.10 6.77
N GLY A 361 3.10 7.08 8.04
CA GLY A 361 1.80 7.60 8.43
C GLY A 361 0.61 6.76 7.97
N LEU A 362 0.81 5.46 7.71
CA LEU A 362 -0.22 4.57 7.15
C LEU A 362 -1.37 4.26 8.12
N GLY A 363 -1.20 4.57 9.41
CA GLY A 363 -2.20 4.33 10.44
C GLY A 363 -2.64 2.85 10.52
N SER A 364 -3.95 2.62 10.55
CA SER A 364 -4.53 1.27 10.61
C SER A 364 -4.77 0.64 9.23
N ARG A 365 -4.43 1.32 8.12
CA ARG A 365 -4.75 0.85 6.77
C ARG A 365 -3.52 0.58 5.91
N GLY A 366 -2.40 0.25 6.56
CA GLY A 366 -1.13 0.01 5.88
C GLY A 366 -1.23 -1.10 4.82
N PHE A 367 -1.89 -2.20 5.13
CA PHE A 367 -2.09 -3.30 4.17
C PHE A 367 -3.00 -2.93 2.98
N CYS A 368 -3.86 -1.93 3.13
CA CYS A 368 -4.65 -1.40 2.01
C CYS A 368 -3.87 -0.39 1.16
N THR A 369 -3.12 0.52 1.79
CA THR A 369 -2.57 1.69 1.09
C THR A 369 -1.11 1.57 0.67
N ALA A 370 -0.28 0.81 1.39
CA ALA A 370 1.13 0.68 1.09
C ALA A 370 1.44 0.16 -0.32
N PRO A 371 0.71 -0.81 -0.88
CA PRO A 371 1.01 -1.32 -2.22
C PRO A 371 1.01 -0.25 -3.32
N LEU A 372 -0.08 0.51 -3.42
CA LEU A 372 -0.21 1.58 -4.42
C LEU A 372 0.80 2.71 -4.20
N LEU A 373 0.98 3.11 -2.94
CA LEU A 373 1.91 4.18 -2.57
C LEU A 373 3.38 3.81 -2.82
N ALA A 374 3.74 2.56 -2.59
CA ALA A 374 5.07 2.07 -2.90
C ALA A 374 5.36 2.05 -4.41
N GLU A 375 4.38 1.67 -5.22
CA GLU A 375 4.50 1.75 -6.68
C GLU A 375 4.62 3.20 -7.17
N HIS A 376 3.85 4.12 -6.57
CA HIS A 376 3.99 5.54 -6.86
C HIS A 376 5.40 6.05 -6.54
N LEU A 377 5.94 5.75 -5.37
CA LEU A 377 7.26 6.20 -4.95
C LEU A 377 8.41 5.57 -5.75
N ALA A 378 8.33 4.28 -6.05
CA ALA A 378 9.31 3.63 -6.90
C ALA A 378 9.33 4.25 -8.31
N ALA A 379 8.15 4.53 -8.87
CA ALA A 379 8.02 5.21 -10.16
C ALA A 379 8.61 6.63 -10.11
N GLU A 380 8.29 7.40 -9.07
CA GLU A 380 8.81 8.77 -8.89
C GLU A 380 10.34 8.78 -8.79
N ALA A 381 10.92 7.92 -7.95
CA ALA A 381 12.37 7.83 -7.74
C ALA A 381 13.14 7.38 -8.99
N LEU A 382 12.51 6.58 -9.86
CA LEU A 382 13.12 6.02 -11.07
C LEU A 382 12.73 6.78 -12.35
N GLY A 383 12.02 7.91 -12.24
CA GLY A 383 11.55 8.70 -13.40
C GLY A 383 10.55 7.95 -14.27
N ALA A 384 9.81 6.98 -13.73
CA ALA A 384 8.78 6.23 -14.41
C ALA A 384 7.37 6.85 -14.20
N PRO A 385 6.40 6.55 -15.07
CA PRO A 385 5.02 7.00 -14.88
C PRO A 385 4.42 6.44 -13.58
N SER A 386 3.87 7.33 -12.77
CA SER A 386 3.20 6.96 -11.53
C SER A 386 1.84 6.30 -11.81
N PRO A 387 1.48 5.20 -11.09
CA PRO A 387 0.13 4.63 -11.15
C PRO A 387 -0.92 5.52 -10.48
N LEU A 388 -0.50 6.47 -9.62
CA LEU A 388 -1.40 7.37 -8.92
C LEU A 388 -1.74 8.59 -9.79
N PRO A 389 -3.02 8.87 -10.07
CA PRO A 389 -3.45 10.06 -10.82
C PRO A 389 -2.96 11.37 -10.16
N ASN A 390 -2.59 12.35 -10.98
CA ASN A 390 -2.13 13.65 -10.48
C ASN A 390 -3.17 14.35 -9.57
N SER A 391 -4.46 14.15 -9.85
CA SER A 391 -5.56 14.67 -9.04
C SER A 391 -5.59 14.14 -7.60
N LEU A 392 -4.94 13.00 -7.32
CA LEU A 392 -4.91 12.36 -6.00
C LEU A 392 -3.60 12.60 -5.26
N LYS A 393 -2.53 13.00 -5.93
CA LYS A 393 -1.20 13.15 -5.31
C LYS A 393 -1.19 14.16 -4.15
N HIS A 394 -1.99 15.24 -4.24
CA HIS A 394 -2.06 16.25 -3.18
C HIS A 394 -2.47 15.68 -1.82
N LEU A 395 -3.20 14.56 -1.79
CA LEU A 395 -3.64 13.90 -0.56
C LEU A 395 -2.51 13.27 0.24
N ILE A 396 -1.39 12.94 -0.42
CA ILE A 396 -0.30 12.15 0.18
C ILE A 396 1.02 12.90 0.27
N LEU A 397 1.11 14.12 -0.27
CA LEU A 397 2.35 14.91 -0.32
C LEU A 397 3.00 15.06 1.07
N THR A 398 4.31 14.88 1.12
CA THR A 398 5.13 15.05 2.34
C THR A 398 5.15 16.49 2.84
N LEU A 399 5.00 17.48 1.94
CA LEU A 399 4.89 18.92 2.27
C LEU A 399 3.77 19.24 3.27
N ARG A 400 2.74 18.39 3.37
CA ARG A 400 1.68 18.54 4.38
C ARG A 400 2.22 18.44 5.81
N LEU A 401 3.30 17.68 6.01
CA LEU A 401 3.97 17.50 7.29
C LEU A 401 4.82 18.72 7.68
N GLU A 402 5.02 19.68 6.79
CA GLU A 402 5.79 20.90 7.07
C GLU A 402 4.97 21.95 7.84
N LYS A 403 3.66 21.77 7.88
CA LYS A 403 2.72 22.69 8.55
C LYS A 403 2.53 22.38 10.05
N ILE A 404 3.25 21.40 10.56
CA ILE A 404 3.29 20.98 11.95
C ILE A 404 4.61 21.47 12.56
#